data_e6fe2a8b223b8dc84fb96cb51be49325
#
_entry.id   e6fe2a8b223b8dc84fb96cb51be49325
#
_cell.length_a   1.000
_cell.length_b   1.000
_cell.length_c   1.000
_cell.angle_alpha   90.00
_cell.angle_beta   90.00
_cell.angle_gamma   90.00
#
_symmetry.space_group_name_H-M   'P 1'
#
loop_
_entity.id
_entity.type
_entity.pdbx_description
1 polymer ?
#
loop_
_entity_poly.entity_id
_entity_poly.type
_entity_poly.pdbx_seq_one_letter_code
_entity_poly.pdbx_strand_id
1 'polypeptide(L)'
;MCTVNEDGTVSPGKIMLPPGKKAFVLSQDDVSYYHYMDGDGMATKLIVDENGDIKNEYKEDDGSISVGDYDMVPLIDRFVEEHPDFSYHGHKGIIALTGYKSILGYRTDIAYKTRK
;
A
#
# COMPACT_ATOMS: atom_id res chain seq x y z
N MET A 1 -5.31 18.59 2.55
CA MET A 1 -4.31 18.65 1.47
C MET A 1 -3.27 19.70 1.81
N CYS A 2 -2.00 19.43 1.57
CA CYS A 2 -0.93 20.39 1.83
C CYS A 2 -0.15 20.63 0.55
N THR A 3 0.40 21.84 0.43
CA THR A 3 1.32 22.20 -0.65
C THR A 3 2.71 22.34 -0.05
N VAL A 4 3.69 21.69 -0.65
CA VAL A 4 5.09 21.92 -0.32
C VAL A 4 5.58 23.07 -1.17
N ASN A 5 6.02 24.15 -0.52
CA ASN A 5 6.53 25.35 -1.16
C ASN A 5 7.98 25.15 -1.63
N GLU A 6 8.47 26.04 -2.48
CA GLU A 6 9.85 26.00 -3.01
C GLU A 6 10.91 26.08 -1.90
N ASP A 7 10.60 26.73 -0.78
CA ASP A 7 11.49 26.84 0.40
C ASP A 7 11.43 25.62 1.33
N GLY A 8 10.67 24.56 0.96
CA GLY A 8 10.48 23.36 1.76
C GLY A 8 9.45 23.48 2.88
N THR A 9 8.82 24.64 3.06
CA THR A 9 7.72 24.77 4.02
C THR A 9 6.44 24.15 3.52
N VAL A 10 5.54 23.78 4.43
CA VAL A 10 4.26 23.17 4.11
C VAL A 10 3.13 24.11 4.44
N SER A 11 2.31 24.41 3.44
CA SER A 11 1.10 25.22 3.58
C SER A 11 -0.14 24.34 3.60
N PRO A 12 -1.08 24.53 4.54
CA PRO A 12 -2.36 23.82 4.51
C PRO A 12 -3.20 24.28 3.32
N GLY A 13 -3.73 23.31 2.58
CA GLY A 13 -4.67 23.56 1.48
C GLY A 13 -6.12 23.45 1.93
N LYS A 14 -7.03 24.00 1.12
CA LYS A 14 -8.46 23.79 1.27
C LYS A 14 -8.90 22.57 0.46
N ILE A 15 -9.84 21.82 1.02
CA ILE A 15 -10.52 20.73 0.32
C ILE A 15 -11.88 21.23 -0.09
N MET A 16 -12.19 21.17 -1.39
CA MET A 16 -13.50 21.51 -1.95
C MET A 16 -14.20 20.21 -2.32
N LEU A 17 -15.25 19.86 -1.61
CA LEU A 17 -16.03 18.66 -1.85
C LEU A 17 -17.43 19.00 -2.40
N PRO A 18 -18.00 18.15 -3.26
CA PRO A 18 -19.40 18.25 -3.66
C PRO A 18 -20.33 18.16 -2.44
N PRO A 19 -21.53 18.73 -2.52
CA PRO A 19 -22.52 18.60 -1.45
C PRO A 19 -22.79 17.13 -1.09
N GLY A 20 -22.86 16.86 0.21
CA GLY A 20 -23.09 15.49 0.74
C GLY A 20 -21.85 14.59 0.81
N LYS A 21 -20.72 15.00 0.26
CA LYS A 21 -19.45 14.26 0.41
C LYS A 21 -18.75 14.65 1.72
N LYS A 22 -18.09 13.68 2.34
CA LYS A 22 -17.23 13.87 3.53
C LYS A 22 -15.84 13.41 3.20
N ALA A 23 -14.83 14.17 3.62
CA ALA A 23 -13.45 13.77 3.49
C ALA A 23 -13.07 12.79 4.61
N PHE A 24 -12.29 11.77 4.28
CA PHE A 24 -11.56 10.95 5.24
C PHE A 24 -10.21 10.55 4.65
N VAL A 25 -9.31 10.04 5.50
CA VAL A 25 -7.98 9.59 5.09
C VAL A 25 -7.86 8.11 5.41
N LEU A 26 -7.44 7.33 4.42
CA LEU A 26 -7.02 5.95 4.58
C LEU A 26 -5.52 5.91 4.82
N SER A 27 -5.08 5.16 5.83
CA SER A 27 -3.67 4.87 6.03
C SER A 27 -3.48 3.41 6.39
N GLN A 28 -2.37 2.84 5.91
CA GLN A 28 -1.92 1.50 6.27
C GLN A 28 -0.52 1.62 6.86
N ASP A 29 -0.38 1.18 8.10
CA ASP A 29 0.89 1.19 8.82
C ASP A 29 1.63 -0.12 8.61
N ASP A 30 2.96 -0.06 8.82
CA ASP A 30 3.85 -1.22 8.96
C ASP A 30 3.79 -2.21 7.78
N VAL A 31 3.74 -1.69 6.55
CA VAL A 31 3.68 -2.51 5.34
C VAL A 31 5.02 -3.22 5.11
N SER A 32 5.37 -4.08 6.07
CA SER A 32 6.62 -4.85 6.11
C SER A 32 6.43 -6.27 5.63
N TYR A 33 5.24 -6.86 5.84
CA TYR A 33 4.95 -8.27 5.53
C TYR A 33 6.00 -9.19 6.16
N TYR A 34 5.91 -9.33 7.49
CA TYR A 34 6.88 -10.10 8.26
C TYR A 34 6.86 -11.58 7.90
N HIS A 35 8.05 -12.15 7.75
CA HIS A 35 8.22 -13.53 7.32
C HIS A 35 7.58 -14.56 8.26
N TYR A 36 7.48 -14.25 9.54
CA TYR A 36 6.83 -15.13 10.52
C TYR A 36 5.30 -15.19 10.37
N MET A 37 4.72 -14.29 9.56
CA MET A 37 3.29 -14.22 9.26
C MET A 37 2.94 -14.94 7.93
N ASP A 38 3.93 -15.48 7.22
CA ASP A 38 3.70 -16.19 5.98
C ASP A 38 2.87 -17.47 6.24
N GLY A 39 1.68 -17.55 5.65
CA GLY A 39 0.75 -18.66 5.87
C GLY A 39 -0.31 -18.40 6.96
N ASP A 40 -0.26 -17.26 7.66
CA ASP A 40 -1.24 -16.88 8.68
C ASP A 40 -2.46 -16.13 8.10
N GLY A 41 -2.73 -16.26 6.80
CA GLY A 41 -3.84 -15.58 6.13
C GLY A 41 -3.51 -14.15 5.68
N MET A 42 -2.24 -13.76 5.71
CA MET A 42 -1.78 -12.43 5.30
C MET A 42 -0.94 -12.49 4.02
N ALA A 43 -1.00 -11.40 3.23
CA ALA A 43 -0.13 -11.26 2.07
C ALA A 43 1.36 -11.27 2.48
N THR A 44 2.24 -11.70 1.59
CA THR A 44 3.67 -11.80 1.85
C THR A 44 4.46 -10.62 1.29
N LYS A 45 3.97 -9.96 0.27
CA LYS A 45 4.53 -8.71 -0.27
C LYS A 45 3.62 -8.03 -1.27
N LEU A 46 3.98 -6.80 -1.61
CA LEU A 46 3.47 -6.09 -2.79
C LEU A 46 4.39 -6.33 -3.98
N ILE A 47 3.78 -6.51 -5.13
CA ILE A 47 4.47 -6.67 -6.42
C ILE A 47 3.81 -5.80 -7.48
N VAL A 48 4.51 -5.58 -8.57
CA VAL A 48 3.94 -5.08 -9.82
C VAL A 48 3.82 -6.25 -10.77
N ASP A 49 2.63 -6.51 -11.27
CA ASP A 49 2.40 -7.60 -12.22
C ASP A 49 2.87 -7.25 -13.65
N GLU A 50 2.71 -8.18 -14.57
CA GLU A 50 3.10 -8.01 -15.97
C GLU A 50 2.33 -6.90 -16.73
N ASN A 51 1.17 -6.51 -16.21
CA ASN A 51 0.35 -5.42 -16.77
C ASN A 51 0.72 -4.05 -16.16
N GLY A 52 1.55 -4.02 -15.14
CA GLY A 52 1.90 -2.82 -14.39
C GLY A 52 0.99 -2.53 -13.21
N ASP A 53 0.09 -3.45 -12.87
CA ASP A 53 -0.85 -3.32 -11.75
C ASP A 53 -0.20 -3.74 -10.43
N ILE A 54 -0.57 -3.05 -9.35
CA ILE A 54 -0.13 -3.42 -8.01
C ILE A 54 -0.94 -4.61 -7.52
N LYS A 55 -0.26 -5.66 -7.11
CA LYS A 55 -0.83 -6.90 -6.57
C LYS A 55 -0.09 -7.34 -5.31
N ASN A 56 -0.67 -8.33 -4.63
CA ASN A 56 0.02 -9.03 -3.55
C ASN A 56 0.43 -10.43 -3.98
N GLU A 57 1.56 -10.90 -3.46
CA GLU A 57 1.82 -12.33 -3.32
C GLU A 57 1.17 -12.84 -2.03
N TYR A 58 0.65 -14.05 -2.08
CA TYR A 58 0.07 -14.77 -0.96
C TYR A 58 0.58 -16.20 -0.94
N LYS A 59 0.92 -16.69 0.23
CA LYS A 59 1.37 -18.07 0.40
C LYS A 59 0.20 -18.93 0.83
N GLU A 60 -0.16 -19.87 -0.04
CA GLU A 60 -1.24 -20.83 0.20
C GLU A 60 -0.83 -21.89 1.23
N ASP A 61 -1.80 -22.62 1.77
CA ASP A 61 -1.58 -23.70 2.76
C ASP A 61 -0.71 -24.82 2.23
N ASP A 62 -0.75 -25.08 0.93
CA ASP A 62 0.08 -26.09 0.26
C ASP A 62 1.50 -25.60 -0.05
N GLY A 63 1.81 -24.34 0.30
CA GLY A 63 3.10 -23.68 0.08
C GLY A 63 3.26 -23.04 -1.29
N SER A 64 2.28 -23.14 -2.19
CA SER A 64 2.27 -22.42 -3.45
C SER A 64 2.10 -20.93 -3.25
N ILE A 65 2.45 -20.14 -4.27
CA ILE A 65 2.28 -18.67 -4.25
C ILE A 65 1.19 -18.32 -5.25
N SER A 66 0.18 -17.62 -4.75
CA SER A 66 -0.83 -16.97 -5.58
C SER A 66 -0.60 -15.46 -5.64
N VAL A 67 -1.14 -14.83 -6.68
CA VAL A 67 -1.08 -13.39 -6.91
C VAL A 67 -2.49 -12.85 -7.03
N GLY A 68 -2.79 -11.80 -6.28
CA GLY A 68 -4.14 -11.22 -6.26
C GLY A 68 -4.25 -9.96 -5.42
N ASP A 69 -5.49 -9.58 -5.16
CA ASP A 69 -5.84 -8.39 -4.38
C ASP A 69 -6.16 -8.82 -2.93
N TYR A 70 -5.13 -9.06 -2.14
CA TYR A 70 -5.27 -9.62 -0.79
C TYR A 70 -5.15 -8.58 0.32
N ASP A 71 -4.70 -7.35 0.03
CA ASP A 71 -4.47 -6.32 1.03
C ASP A 71 -4.93 -4.94 0.52
N MET A 72 -4.88 -3.93 1.38
CA MET A 72 -5.45 -2.61 1.17
C MET A 72 -5.02 -1.97 -0.16
N VAL A 73 -3.75 -2.05 -0.54
CA VAL A 73 -3.24 -1.30 -1.71
C VAL A 73 -3.91 -1.75 -3.01
N PRO A 74 -3.87 -3.03 -3.43
CA PRO A 74 -4.54 -3.44 -4.65
C PRO A 74 -6.06 -3.38 -4.54
N LEU A 75 -6.63 -3.59 -3.34
CA LEU A 75 -8.06 -3.48 -3.13
C LEU A 75 -8.56 -2.05 -3.35
N ILE A 76 -7.85 -1.03 -2.83
CA ILE A 76 -8.25 0.37 -3.03
C ILE A 76 -7.98 0.83 -4.46
N ASP A 77 -6.97 0.30 -5.14
CA ASP A 77 -6.73 0.57 -6.55
C ASP A 77 -7.94 0.16 -7.38
N ARG A 78 -8.37 -1.09 -7.25
CA ARG A 78 -9.56 -1.59 -7.94
C ARG A 78 -10.83 -0.83 -7.55
N PHE A 79 -11.01 -0.55 -6.26
CA PHE A 79 -12.18 0.18 -5.79
C PHE A 79 -12.29 1.58 -6.41
N VAL A 80 -11.17 2.30 -6.54
CA VAL A 80 -11.14 3.62 -7.16
C VAL A 80 -11.37 3.56 -8.66
N GLU A 81 -10.92 2.50 -9.33
CA GLU A 81 -11.24 2.28 -10.76
C GLU A 81 -12.75 2.10 -10.99
N GLU A 82 -13.40 1.31 -10.12
CA GLU A 82 -14.84 1.08 -10.18
C GLU A 82 -15.65 2.30 -9.70
N HIS A 83 -15.09 3.10 -8.78
CA HIS A 83 -15.71 4.24 -8.12
C HIS A 83 -14.82 5.49 -8.15
N PRO A 84 -14.58 6.08 -9.33
CA PRO A 84 -13.61 7.19 -9.44
C PRO A 84 -14.03 8.44 -8.64
N ASP A 85 -15.30 8.62 -8.34
CA ASP A 85 -15.82 9.71 -7.51
C ASP A 85 -15.49 9.57 -6.01
N PHE A 86 -15.00 8.41 -5.60
CA PHE A 86 -14.48 8.17 -4.25
C PHE A 86 -13.15 8.87 -4.03
N SER A 87 -12.29 8.92 -5.05
CA SER A 87 -10.95 9.47 -4.95
C SER A 87 -10.94 10.99 -5.15
N TYR A 88 -10.33 11.71 -4.22
CA TYR A 88 -10.10 13.15 -4.35
C TYR A 88 -8.81 13.39 -5.15
N HIS A 89 -8.96 13.85 -6.41
CA HIS A 89 -7.85 14.11 -7.35
C HIS A 89 -6.90 12.90 -7.57
N GLY A 90 -7.43 11.68 -7.56
CA GLY A 90 -6.64 10.46 -7.76
C GLY A 90 -5.91 9.97 -6.52
N HIS A 91 -6.03 10.66 -5.37
CA HIS A 91 -5.43 10.19 -4.12
C HIS A 91 -6.21 8.98 -3.57
N LYS A 92 -5.49 7.96 -3.12
CA LYS A 92 -6.08 6.69 -2.65
C LYS A 92 -5.87 6.47 -1.15
N GLY A 93 -4.66 6.69 -0.66
CA GLY A 93 -4.33 6.51 0.75
C GLY A 93 -2.88 6.87 1.05
N ILE A 94 -2.46 6.57 2.27
CA ILE A 94 -1.09 6.78 2.75
C ILE A 94 -0.54 5.45 3.21
N ILE A 95 0.66 5.10 2.77
CA ILE A 95 1.42 3.97 3.29
C ILE A 95 2.47 4.50 4.25
N ALA A 96 2.41 4.07 5.51
CA ALA A 96 3.38 4.40 6.53
C ALA A 96 4.38 3.25 6.69
N LEU A 97 5.56 3.40 6.08
CA LEU A 97 6.60 2.39 6.09
C LEU A 97 7.46 2.54 7.35
N THR A 98 7.54 1.50 8.17
CA THR A 98 8.43 1.46 9.33
C THR A 98 9.85 1.02 8.96
N GLY A 99 10.01 0.27 7.89
CA GLY A 99 11.32 -0.24 7.44
C GLY A 99 11.92 -1.31 8.34
N TYR A 100 11.19 -1.77 9.34
CA TYR A 100 11.68 -2.79 10.26
C TYR A 100 11.70 -4.16 9.57
N LYS A 101 12.91 -4.72 9.37
CA LYS A 101 13.20 -5.99 8.69
C LYS A 101 12.79 -6.07 7.22
N SER A 102 11.82 -5.32 6.76
CA SER A 102 11.43 -5.26 5.35
C SER A 102 10.63 -4.01 5.00
N ILE A 103 10.54 -3.74 3.70
CA ILE A 103 9.70 -2.69 3.10
C ILE A 103 8.90 -3.35 1.99
N LEU A 104 7.57 -3.27 2.05
CA LEU A 104 6.65 -3.86 1.06
C LEU A 104 6.84 -5.38 0.87
N GLY A 105 7.40 -6.07 1.88
CA GLY A 105 7.77 -7.49 1.81
C GLY A 105 9.18 -7.79 1.28
N TYR A 106 9.90 -6.77 0.82
CA TYR A 106 11.31 -6.91 0.41
C TYR A 106 12.23 -6.74 1.61
N ARG A 107 13.02 -7.76 1.90
CA ARG A 107 13.84 -7.83 3.12
C ARG A 107 14.97 -6.81 3.12
N THR A 108 15.04 -6.01 4.16
CA THR A 108 16.06 -4.96 4.38
C THR A 108 17.03 -5.32 5.49
N ASP A 109 16.75 -6.34 6.29
CA ASP A 109 17.60 -6.79 7.39
C ASP A 109 18.91 -7.40 6.87
N ILE A 110 20.01 -7.06 7.53
CA ILE A 110 21.36 -7.57 7.27
C ILE A 110 21.42 -9.11 7.29
N ALA A 111 20.63 -9.75 8.15
CA ALA A 111 20.56 -11.20 8.24
C ALA A 111 20.15 -11.88 6.91
N TYR A 112 19.51 -11.16 6.00
CA TYR A 112 19.12 -11.67 4.68
C TYR A 112 20.13 -11.38 3.56
N LYS A 113 21.11 -10.50 3.80
CA LYS A 113 22.15 -10.16 2.80
C LYS A 113 23.11 -11.30 2.50
N THR A 114 23.22 -12.28 3.39
CA THR A 114 24.19 -13.38 3.30
C THR A 114 23.62 -14.67 2.73
N ARG A 115 22.34 -14.70 2.40
CA ARG A 115 21.70 -15.83 1.71
C ARG A 115 21.65 -15.56 0.21
N LYS A 116 22.77 -15.81 -0.45
CA LYS A 116 22.84 -16.00 -1.91
C LYS A 116 22.57 -17.44 -2.25
#